data_4e370037b781dd20bec37effea10bb3a
#
_entry.id   4e370037b781dd20bec37effea10bb3a
#
_cell.length_a   1.000
_cell.length_b   1.000
_cell.length_c   1.000
_cell.angle_alpha   90.00
_cell.angle_beta   90.00
_cell.angle_gamma   90.00
#
_symmetry.space_group_name_H-M   'P 1'
#
loop_
_entity.id
_entity.type
_entity.pdbx_description
1 polymer ?
#
loop_
_entity_poly.entity_id
_entity_poly.type
_entity_poly.pdbx_seq_one_letter_code
_entity_poly.pdbx_strand_id
1 'polypeptide(L)'
;MKKLFVLFFMFLTTTLFGQLTTNNPDTVCFQSGTLSQYTVTSVGNGNYNWTIPACATIQSGQGTNTIFVNWSNCPSGLINNGVSVTYTSPQGCSSPAVNLNVLIYNVVPTITQIGPFCSTDPCVPLVGTPAGGVWSGPGVVNGQFCPQTAGSGTHTISYLYSNGGCSFSTTINVVVNPLPTLTPISHN
;
A
#
# COMPACT_ATOMS: atom_id res chain seq x y z
N MET A 1 -32.29 -14.76 51.18
CA MET A 1 -30.99 -14.24 50.75
C MET A 1 -30.88 -14.41 49.24
N LYS A 2 -31.19 -13.33 48.48
CA LYS A 2 -31.12 -13.33 47.01
C LYS A 2 -29.69 -12.95 46.61
N LYS A 3 -28.96 -13.86 45.95
CA LYS A 3 -27.66 -13.59 45.40
C LYS A 3 -27.87 -12.80 44.07
N LEU A 4 -27.48 -11.53 44.08
CA LEU A 4 -27.44 -10.66 42.92
C LEU A 4 -26.23 -11.07 42.05
N PHE A 5 -26.50 -11.66 40.90
CA PHE A 5 -25.49 -11.98 39.90
C PHE A 5 -25.26 -10.70 39.08
N VAL A 6 -24.19 -9.99 39.38
CA VAL A 6 -23.76 -8.84 38.54
C VAL A 6 -23.06 -9.42 37.31
N LEU A 7 -23.78 -9.39 36.20
CA LEU A 7 -23.20 -9.68 34.87
C LEU A 7 -22.31 -8.51 34.48
N PHE A 8 -21.00 -8.68 34.62
CA PHE A 8 -19.99 -7.73 34.10
C PHE A 8 -19.96 -7.87 32.59
N PHE A 9 -20.69 -7.00 31.88
CA PHE A 9 -20.56 -6.83 30.43
C PHE A 9 -19.22 -6.19 30.16
N MET A 10 -18.22 -7.04 29.88
CA MET A 10 -16.93 -6.61 29.38
C MET A 10 -17.15 -6.15 27.94
N PHE A 11 -17.27 -4.84 27.73
CA PHE A 11 -17.18 -4.23 26.41
C PHE A 11 -15.80 -4.57 25.84
N LEU A 12 -15.76 -5.62 25.03
CA LEU A 12 -14.60 -5.96 24.21
C LEU A 12 -14.52 -4.89 23.11
N THR A 13 -13.80 -3.80 23.37
CA THR A 13 -13.33 -2.93 22.29
C THR A 13 -12.38 -3.78 21.48
N THR A 14 -12.83 -4.25 20.31
CA THR A 14 -11.98 -4.87 19.32
C THR A 14 -11.09 -3.80 18.70
N THR A 15 -10.03 -3.41 19.41
CA THR A 15 -8.84 -2.92 18.71
C THR A 15 -8.38 -4.07 17.83
N LEU A 16 -8.16 -3.81 16.54
CA LEU A 16 -7.62 -4.78 15.59
C LEU A 16 -6.22 -5.19 16.08
N PHE A 17 -6.17 -6.17 16.96
CA PHE A 17 -4.93 -6.89 17.24
C PHE A 17 -4.68 -7.80 16.04
N GLY A 18 -3.50 -7.69 15.44
CA GLY A 18 -3.06 -8.59 14.40
C GLY A 18 -3.39 -10.02 14.82
N GLN A 19 -4.15 -10.73 13.98
CA GLN A 19 -4.66 -12.05 14.35
C GLN A 19 -3.50 -13.02 14.51
N LEU A 20 -3.49 -13.71 15.64
CA LEU A 20 -2.55 -14.77 16.01
C LEU A 20 -2.70 -16.06 15.19
N THR A 21 -3.36 -16.04 14.04
CA THR A 21 -3.63 -17.23 13.25
C THR A 21 -2.98 -17.13 11.88
N THR A 22 -2.36 -18.24 11.46
CA THR A 22 -1.71 -18.44 10.17
C THR A 22 -2.66 -18.29 8.96
N ASN A 23 -3.96 -18.21 9.16
CA ASN A 23 -4.97 -18.17 8.10
C ASN A 23 -5.36 -16.75 7.68
N ASN A 24 -4.83 -15.73 8.34
CA ASN A 24 -5.17 -14.34 8.05
C ASN A 24 -3.89 -13.49 8.20
N PRO A 25 -3.02 -13.46 7.17
CA PRO A 25 -1.78 -12.70 7.27
C PRO A 25 -2.07 -11.20 7.40
N ASP A 26 -1.25 -10.50 8.20
CA ASP A 26 -1.20 -9.04 8.17
C ASP A 26 -0.76 -8.57 6.78
N THR A 27 -1.43 -7.55 6.25
CA THR A 27 -1.13 -7.02 4.92
C THR A 27 -0.35 -5.72 5.03
N VAL A 28 0.87 -5.75 4.52
CA VAL A 28 1.76 -4.59 4.49
C VAL A 28 1.85 -4.05 3.07
N CYS A 29 1.40 -2.81 2.88
CA CYS A 29 1.59 -2.08 1.64
C CYS A 29 2.98 -1.43 1.63
N PHE A 30 3.77 -1.72 0.60
CA PHE A 30 5.05 -1.04 0.44
C PHE A 30 4.81 0.43 0.10
N GLN A 31 5.07 1.29 1.06
CA GLN A 31 5.24 2.73 0.85
C GLN A 31 6.53 3.15 1.56
N SER A 32 7.41 3.83 0.85
CA SER A 32 8.67 4.32 1.41
C SER A 32 8.44 5.10 2.70
N GLY A 33 9.06 4.66 3.79
CA GLY A 33 9.03 5.32 5.10
C GLY A 33 7.85 4.97 6.01
N THR A 34 6.90 4.13 5.57
CA THR A 34 5.79 3.69 6.44
C THR A 34 6.25 2.57 7.37
N LEU A 35 5.97 2.72 8.67
CA LEU A 35 6.24 1.71 9.69
C LEU A 35 4.97 0.96 10.04
N SER A 36 5.07 -0.37 10.14
CA SER A 36 4.01 -1.22 10.67
C SER A 36 4.19 -1.37 12.19
N GLN A 37 3.11 -1.17 12.93
CA GLN A 37 3.10 -1.36 14.39
C GLN A 37 2.55 -2.73 14.73
N TYR A 38 3.29 -3.48 15.55
CA TYR A 38 2.86 -4.76 16.13
C TYR A 38 2.84 -4.66 17.64
N THR A 39 1.75 -5.13 18.24
CA THR A 39 1.53 -5.03 19.69
C THR A 39 0.94 -6.33 20.23
N VAL A 40 1.44 -6.77 21.37
CA VAL A 40 0.81 -7.82 22.19
C VAL A 40 0.31 -7.23 23.50
N THR A 41 -0.72 -7.84 24.08
CA THR A 41 -1.19 -7.41 25.40
C THR A 41 -0.07 -7.57 26.42
N SER A 42 0.17 -6.50 27.18
CA SER A 42 1.18 -6.55 28.25
C SER A 42 0.78 -7.53 29.34
N VAL A 43 1.69 -8.45 29.68
CA VAL A 43 1.49 -9.46 30.75
C VAL A 43 2.38 -9.21 31.98
N GLY A 44 3.13 -8.11 32.01
CA GLY A 44 3.98 -7.74 33.15
C GLY A 44 5.27 -7.01 32.73
N ASN A 45 6.18 -6.86 33.68
CA ASN A 45 7.43 -6.09 33.52
C ASN A 45 8.60 -6.96 33.02
N GLY A 46 8.33 -8.07 32.33
CA GLY A 46 9.36 -8.90 31.70
C GLY A 46 9.83 -8.34 30.37
N ASN A 47 10.63 -9.12 29.67
CA ASN A 47 11.21 -8.75 28.38
C ASN A 47 10.47 -9.42 27.22
N TYR A 48 10.13 -8.63 26.20
CA TYR A 48 9.52 -9.10 24.96
C TYR A 48 10.61 -9.23 23.90
N ASN A 49 10.89 -10.47 23.48
CA ASN A 49 11.87 -10.73 22.45
C ASN A 49 11.16 -10.93 21.10
N TRP A 50 11.26 -9.92 20.24
CA TRP A 50 10.67 -9.92 18.90
C TRP A 50 11.69 -10.42 17.88
N THR A 51 11.21 -11.24 16.96
CA THR A 51 11.98 -11.77 15.83
C THR A 51 11.23 -11.47 14.54
N ILE A 52 11.96 -10.95 13.55
CA ILE A 52 11.49 -10.61 12.21
C ILE A 52 12.48 -11.16 11.17
N PRO A 53 12.10 -11.29 9.88
CA PRO A 53 13.00 -11.76 8.83
C PRO A 53 14.13 -10.75 8.57
N ALA A 54 15.25 -11.23 8.03
CA ALA A 54 16.43 -10.41 7.76
C ALA A 54 16.21 -9.25 6.77
N CYS A 55 15.16 -9.33 5.95
CA CYS A 55 14.78 -8.24 5.03
C CYS A 55 14.09 -7.06 5.73
N ALA A 56 13.51 -7.28 6.92
CA ALA A 56 12.84 -6.26 7.71
C ALA A 56 13.76 -5.68 8.80
N THR A 57 13.40 -4.53 9.35
CA THR A 57 14.17 -3.88 10.41
C THR A 57 13.22 -3.38 11.51
N ILE A 58 13.49 -3.77 12.78
CA ILE A 58 12.83 -3.17 13.94
C ILE A 58 13.43 -1.78 14.13
N GLN A 59 12.62 -0.75 13.94
CA GLN A 59 13.06 0.64 14.12
C GLN A 59 13.05 1.06 15.59
N SER A 60 12.10 0.52 16.37
CA SER A 60 12.00 0.79 17.80
C SER A 60 11.13 -0.25 18.50
N GLY A 61 11.21 -0.32 19.82
CA GLY A 61 10.33 -1.09 20.68
C GLY A 61 10.81 -2.49 21.04
N GLN A 62 11.98 -2.96 20.56
CA GLN A 62 12.54 -4.24 20.99
C GLN A 62 12.67 -4.27 22.52
N GLY A 63 12.23 -5.36 23.15
CA GLY A 63 12.16 -5.50 24.61
C GLY A 63 10.83 -5.07 25.23
N THR A 64 9.98 -4.35 24.49
CA THR A 64 8.66 -3.89 24.94
C THR A 64 7.53 -4.70 24.28
N ASN A 65 6.30 -4.52 24.74
CA ASN A 65 5.12 -5.18 24.17
C ASN A 65 4.68 -4.63 22.79
N THR A 66 5.38 -3.61 22.26
CA THR A 66 5.06 -2.98 20.98
C THR A 66 6.34 -2.69 20.21
N ILE A 67 6.36 -3.05 18.91
CA ILE A 67 7.44 -2.72 17.99
C ILE A 67 6.94 -1.96 16.78
N PHE A 68 7.86 -1.23 16.14
CA PHE A 68 7.67 -0.60 14.84
C PHE A 68 8.65 -1.19 13.85
N VAL A 69 8.14 -1.73 12.75
CA VAL A 69 8.90 -2.48 11.75
C VAL A 69 8.87 -1.79 10.39
N ASN A 70 10.03 -1.67 9.79
CA ASN A 70 10.21 -1.25 8.40
C ASN A 70 10.36 -2.49 7.51
N TRP A 71 9.49 -2.62 6.50
CA TRP A 71 9.45 -3.74 5.55
C TRP A 71 10.02 -3.40 4.17
N SER A 72 10.63 -2.22 4.01
CA SER A 72 11.01 -1.67 2.70
C SER A 72 11.96 -2.54 1.87
N ASN A 73 12.74 -3.39 2.51
CA ASN A 73 13.68 -4.28 1.83
C ASN A 73 13.14 -5.70 1.61
N CYS A 74 11.87 -5.97 1.99
CA CYS A 74 11.29 -7.29 1.84
C CYS A 74 10.67 -7.45 0.44
N PRO A 75 10.84 -8.61 -0.20
CA PRO A 75 10.19 -8.90 -1.47
C PRO A 75 8.68 -9.03 -1.27
N SER A 76 7.92 -8.80 -2.34
CA SER A 76 6.48 -9.07 -2.36
C SER A 76 6.21 -10.55 -2.14
N GLY A 77 5.17 -10.86 -1.38
CA GLY A 77 4.75 -12.23 -1.12
C GLY A 77 4.43 -12.50 0.34
N LEU A 78 4.02 -13.73 0.61
CA LEU A 78 3.71 -14.21 1.96
C LEU A 78 5.00 -14.59 2.70
N ILE A 79 5.20 -14.01 3.87
CA ILE A 79 6.27 -14.36 4.81
C ILE A 79 5.62 -15.11 5.97
N ASN A 80 5.86 -16.40 6.05
CA ASN A 80 5.39 -17.21 7.17
C ASN A 80 6.18 -16.86 8.43
N ASN A 81 5.48 -16.71 9.56
CA ASN A 81 6.05 -16.25 10.82
C ASN A 81 6.85 -14.92 10.66
N GLY A 82 6.32 -14.02 9.82
CA GLY A 82 6.98 -12.75 9.51
C GLY A 82 7.21 -11.88 10.75
N VAL A 83 6.37 -12.00 11.78
CA VAL A 83 6.61 -11.43 13.10
C VAL A 83 6.41 -12.51 14.14
N SER A 84 7.35 -12.65 15.04
CA SER A 84 7.30 -13.58 16.16
C SER A 84 7.68 -12.88 17.45
N VAL A 85 7.04 -13.23 18.56
CA VAL A 85 7.37 -12.68 19.87
C VAL A 85 7.32 -13.77 20.94
N THR A 86 8.30 -13.72 21.85
CA THR A 86 8.30 -14.46 23.12
C THR A 86 8.37 -13.47 24.29
N TYR A 87 7.80 -13.84 25.41
CA TYR A 87 7.90 -13.07 26.64
C TYR A 87 8.73 -13.84 27.67
N THR A 88 9.67 -13.17 28.32
CA THR A 88 10.42 -13.73 29.46
C THR A 88 10.12 -12.92 30.72
N SER A 89 9.57 -13.59 31.72
CA SER A 89 9.24 -12.97 33.01
C SER A 89 10.50 -12.53 33.76
N PRO A 90 10.41 -11.64 34.76
CA PRO A 90 11.54 -11.26 35.62
C PRO A 90 12.20 -12.45 36.35
N GLN A 91 11.47 -13.55 36.52
CA GLN A 91 11.94 -14.79 37.15
C GLN A 91 12.63 -15.73 36.12
N GLY A 92 12.74 -15.33 34.86
CA GLY A 92 13.41 -16.10 33.81
C GLY A 92 12.54 -17.14 33.10
N CYS A 93 11.22 -17.19 33.36
CA CYS A 93 10.31 -18.10 32.66
C CYS A 93 9.91 -17.50 31.30
N SER A 94 10.08 -18.27 30.23
CA SER A 94 9.74 -17.83 28.88
C SER A 94 8.45 -18.46 28.37
N SER A 95 7.64 -17.66 27.68
CA SER A 95 6.43 -18.13 26.98
C SER A 95 6.78 -18.90 25.69
N PRO A 96 5.87 -19.71 25.16
CA PRO A 96 5.91 -20.11 23.78
C PRO A 96 5.93 -18.89 22.84
N ALA A 97 6.46 -19.08 21.64
CA ALA A 97 6.43 -18.02 20.62
C ALA A 97 5.00 -17.83 20.08
N VAL A 98 4.63 -16.57 19.89
CA VAL A 98 3.43 -16.17 19.18
C VAL A 98 3.85 -15.65 17.81
N ASN A 99 3.25 -16.20 16.76
CA ASN A 99 3.65 -15.94 15.38
C ASN A 99 2.52 -15.31 14.57
N LEU A 100 2.90 -14.40 13.65
CA LEU A 100 2.02 -13.75 12.69
C LEU A 100 2.63 -13.88 11.30
N ASN A 101 1.83 -14.32 10.32
CA ASN A 101 2.21 -14.25 8.93
C ASN A 101 2.05 -12.83 8.41
N VAL A 102 2.93 -12.41 7.50
CA VAL A 102 2.89 -11.08 6.89
C VAL A 102 2.87 -11.21 5.38
N LEU A 103 1.89 -10.57 4.74
CA LEU A 103 1.77 -10.51 3.29
C LEU A 103 2.25 -9.13 2.81
N ILE A 104 3.36 -9.11 2.11
CA ILE A 104 3.94 -7.88 1.56
C ILE A 104 3.39 -7.65 0.15
N TYR A 105 2.75 -6.50 -0.05
CA TYR A 105 2.41 -5.98 -1.36
C TYR A 105 3.40 -4.87 -1.75
N ASN A 106 4.20 -5.16 -2.77
CA ASN A 106 5.09 -4.20 -3.42
C ASN A 106 4.83 -4.25 -4.91
N VAL A 107 3.97 -3.36 -5.41
CA VAL A 107 3.63 -3.25 -6.82
C VAL A 107 4.10 -1.89 -7.32
N VAL A 108 4.89 -1.90 -8.39
CA VAL A 108 5.28 -0.68 -9.11
C VAL A 108 4.46 -0.65 -10.41
N PRO A 109 3.34 0.09 -10.44
CA PRO A 109 2.55 0.17 -11.67
C PRO A 109 3.33 0.91 -12.73
N THR A 110 3.11 0.51 -13.99
CA THR A 110 3.71 1.15 -15.15
C THR A 110 2.65 1.57 -16.15
N ILE A 111 2.92 2.61 -16.92
CA ILE A 111 2.09 3.08 -18.03
C ILE A 111 2.91 2.98 -19.31
N THR A 112 2.30 2.44 -20.36
CA THR A 112 2.89 2.49 -21.71
C THR A 112 2.89 3.94 -22.19
N GLN A 113 4.06 4.48 -22.50
CA GLN A 113 4.21 5.84 -23.01
C GLN A 113 3.46 6.00 -24.34
N ILE A 114 2.71 7.07 -24.48
CA ILE A 114 1.94 7.43 -25.67
C ILE A 114 2.29 8.85 -26.12
N GLY A 115 2.01 9.14 -27.41
CA GLY A 115 2.26 10.46 -28.01
C GLY A 115 3.68 10.67 -28.52
N PRO A 116 4.03 11.89 -28.95
CA PRO A 116 3.16 13.08 -28.97
C PRO A 116 2.01 12.97 -29.98
N PHE A 117 0.97 13.77 -29.77
CA PHE A 117 -0.22 13.84 -30.64
C PHE A 117 -0.43 15.21 -31.24
N CYS A 118 -1.23 15.30 -32.30
CA CYS A 118 -1.86 16.54 -32.76
C CYS A 118 -3.22 16.71 -32.04
N SER A 119 -3.66 17.95 -31.89
CA SER A 119 -4.94 18.26 -31.22
C SER A 119 -6.18 17.69 -31.92
N THR A 120 -6.06 17.18 -33.14
CA THR A 120 -7.11 16.54 -33.95
C THR A 120 -7.04 15.02 -33.98
N ASP A 121 -6.01 14.44 -33.36
CA ASP A 121 -5.84 12.98 -33.39
C ASP A 121 -6.99 12.27 -32.67
N PRO A 122 -7.34 11.04 -33.09
CA PRO A 122 -8.37 10.23 -32.44
C PRO A 122 -7.91 9.80 -31.04
N CYS A 123 -8.88 9.39 -30.22
CA CYS A 123 -8.61 8.80 -28.90
C CYS A 123 -7.84 7.50 -29.06
N VAL A 124 -6.88 7.27 -28.15
CA VAL A 124 -6.07 6.05 -28.08
C VAL A 124 -6.24 5.35 -26.75
N PRO A 125 -6.23 4.01 -26.71
CA PRO A 125 -6.35 3.27 -25.46
C PRO A 125 -5.14 3.52 -24.57
N LEU A 126 -5.38 3.66 -23.25
CA LEU A 126 -4.35 3.71 -22.23
C LEU A 126 -4.05 2.29 -21.75
N VAL A 127 -2.77 1.95 -21.63
CA VAL A 127 -2.31 0.63 -21.18
C VAL A 127 -1.46 0.79 -19.92
N GLY A 128 -1.95 0.23 -18.82
CA GLY A 128 -1.27 0.18 -17.52
C GLY A 128 -1.06 -1.25 -17.03
N THR A 129 0.01 -1.48 -16.32
CA THR A 129 0.36 -2.78 -15.74
C THR A 129 0.64 -2.61 -14.24
N PRO A 130 0.07 -3.47 -13.35
CA PRO A 130 -0.94 -4.51 -13.64
C PRO A 130 -2.25 -3.95 -14.19
N ALA A 131 -3.03 -4.78 -14.90
CA ALA A 131 -4.33 -4.37 -15.43
C ALA A 131 -5.37 -4.17 -14.31
N GLY A 132 -6.43 -3.39 -14.60
CA GLY A 132 -7.56 -3.19 -13.68
C GLY A 132 -7.47 -1.95 -12.78
N GLY A 133 -6.46 -1.09 -12.99
CA GLY A 133 -6.37 0.19 -12.30
C GLY A 133 -7.28 1.27 -12.91
N VAL A 134 -7.33 2.41 -12.25
CA VAL A 134 -8.16 3.56 -12.60
C VAL A 134 -7.31 4.66 -13.22
N TRP A 135 -7.76 5.17 -14.36
CA TRP A 135 -7.13 6.26 -15.09
C TRP A 135 -7.73 7.61 -14.71
N SER A 136 -6.89 8.64 -14.63
CA SER A 136 -7.31 10.02 -14.39
C SER A 136 -6.35 11.02 -15.05
N GLY A 137 -6.88 12.20 -15.36
CA GLY A 137 -6.12 13.30 -15.95
C GLY A 137 -6.87 13.99 -17.08
N PRO A 138 -6.37 15.14 -17.56
CA PRO A 138 -6.97 15.86 -18.69
C PRO A 138 -7.02 14.99 -19.95
N GLY A 139 -8.14 14.96 -20.64
CA GLY A 139 -8.33 14.18 -21.85
C GLY A 139 -8.54 12.67 -21.63
N VAL A 140 -8.62 12.19 -20.39
CA VAL A 140 -8.92 10.79 -20.10
C VAL A 140 -10.43 10.57 -20.15
N VAL A 141 -10.87 9.69 -21.04
CA VAL A 141 -12.29 9.33 -21.24
C VAL A 141 -12.37 7.80 -21.39
N ASN A 142 -13.09 7.12 -20.51
CA ASN A 142 -13.35 5.68 -20.57
C ASN A 142 -12.08 4.82 -20.81
N GLY A 143 -10.97 5.12 -20.13
CA GLY A 143 -9.72 4.39 -20.28
C GLY A 143 -8.94 4.70 -21.56
N GLN A 144 -9.29 5.75 -22.26
CA GLN A 144 -8.62 6.27 -23.45
C GLN A 144 -8.09 7.69 -23.19
N PHE A 145 -7.03 8.06 -23.87
CA PHE A 145 -6.59 9.45 -23.97
C PHE A 145 -7.12 10.06 -25.29
N CYS A 146 -7.85 11.17 -25.15
CA CYS A 146 -8.47 11.89 -26.27
C CYS A 146 -7.79 13.26 -26.43
N PRO A 147 -6.87 13.44 -27.40
CA PRO A 147 -6.15 14.69 -27.61
C PRO A 147 -7.05 15.90 -27.85
N GLN A 148 -8.19 15.70 -28.54
CA GLN A 148 -9.18 16.76 -28.79
C GLN A 148 -9.82 17.26 -27.50
N THR A 149 -10.04 16.36 -26.52
CA THR A 149 -10.63 16.71 -25.21
C THR A 149 -9.57 17.34 -24.29
N ALA A 150 -8.32 16.87 -24.38
CA ALA A 150 -7.22 17.39 -23.59
C ALA A 150 -6.87 18.83 -23.99
N GLY A 151 -6.93 19.15 -25.31
CA GLY A 151 -6.43 20.38 -25.87
C GLY A 151 -4.91 20.36 -26.07
N SER A 152 -4.36 21.41 -26.69
CA SER A 152 -2.90 21.53 -26.87
C SER A 152 -2.20 21.81 -25.55
N GLY A 153 -1.02 21.18 -25.32
CA GLY A 153 -0.23 21.33 -24.12
C GLY A 153 0.38 20.02 -23.64
N THR A 154 0.97 20.05 -22.45
CA THR A 154 1.48 18.85 -21.76
C THR A 154 0.50 18.46 -20.67
N HIS A 155 0.04 17.22 -20.71
CA HIS A 155 -0.98 16.68 -19.81
C HIS A 155 -0.40 15.54 -18.98
N THR A 156 -0.54 15.61 -17.65
CA THR A 156 -0.16 14.53 -16.76
C THR A 156 -1.32 13.56 -16.62
N ILE A 157 -1.08 12.31 -16.99
CA ILE A 157 -2.03 11.20 -16.88
C ILE A 157 -1.57 10.30 -15.73
N SER A 158 -2.50 9.98 -14.85
CA SER A 158 -2.26 9.13 -13.67
C SER A 158 -2.95 7.79 -13.81
N TYR A 159 -2.28 6.75 -13.35
CA TYR A 159 -2.81 5.40 -13.21
C TYR A 159 -2.73 4.96 -11.77
N LEU A 160 -3.87 4.64 -11.14
CA LEU A 160 -4.00 4.14 -9.79
C LEU A 160 -4.37 2.66 -9.82
N TYR A 161 -3.49 1.81 -9.34
CA TYR A 161 -3.74 0.38 -9.16
C TYR A 161 -3.97 0.07 -7.70
N SER A 162 -5.06 -0.68 -7.38
CA SER A 162 -5.40 -1.08 -6.01
C SER A 162 -5.60 -2.58 -5.93
N ASN A 163 -4.97 -3.21 -4.94
CA ASN A 163 -5.10 -4.64 -4.67
C ASN A 163 -4.83 -4.93 -3.19
N GLY A 164 -5.62 -5.82 -2.58
CA GLY A 164 -5.41 -6.28 -1.19
C GLY A 164 -5.44 -5.17 -0.14
N GLY A 165 -6.17 -4.07 -0.40
CA GLY A 165 -6.20 -2.90 0.48
C GLY A 165 -5.03 -1.93 0.28
N CYS A 166 -4.09 -2.25 -0.61
CA CYS A 166 -2.98 -1.39 -1.00
C CYS A 166 -3.30 -0.61 -2.28
N SER A 167 -2.80 0.62 -2.39
CA SER A 167 -2.95 1.46 -3.58
C SER A 167 -1.59 2.00 -4.02
N PHE A 168 -1.32 1.90 -5.32
CA PHE A 168 -0.07 2.30 -5.95
C PHE A 168 -0.38 3.16 -7.16
N SER A 169 0.36 4.26 -7.37
CA SER A 169 0.12 5.15 -8.49
C SER A 169 1.38 5.44 -9.28
N THR A 170 1.20 5.73 -10.56
CA THR A 170 2.25 6.20 -11.46
C THR A 170 1.67 7.22 -12.43
N THR A 171 2.53 8.04 -13.04
CA THR A 171 2.12 9.09 -13.97
C THR A 171 3.01 9.11 -15.21
N ILE A 172 2.44 9.57 -16.32
CA ILE A 172 3.18 9.96 -17.52
C ILE A 172 2.77 11.36 -17.96
N ASN A 173 3.65 12.02 -18.72
CA ASN A 173 3.33 13.26 -19.40
C ASN A 173 3.09 12.98 -20.90
N VAL A 174 1.96 13.46 -21.41
CA VAL A 174 1.55 13.34 -22.80
C VAL A 174 1.50 14.73 -23.41
N VAL A 175 2.17 14.91 -24.56
CA VAL A 175 2.22 16.18 -25.28
C VAL A 175 1.20 16.16 -26.40
N VAL A 176 0.37 17.21 -26.47
CA VAL A 176 -0.56 17.49 -27.58
C VAL A 176 -0.11 18.79 -28.26
N ASN A 177 0.28 18.68 -29.51
CA ASN A 177 0.69 19.81 -30.32
C ASN A 177 -0.53 20.53 -30.92
N PRO A 178 -0.52 21.88 -31.00
CA PRO A 178 -1.55 22.62 -31.72
C PRO A 178 -1.44 22.36 -33.24
N LEU A 179 -2.54 22.55 -33.94
CA LEU A 179 -2.50 22.56 -35.41
C LEU A 179 -1.72 23.78 -35.89
N PRO A 180 -0.87 23.59 -36.92
CA PRO A 180 -0.23 24.73 -37.56
C PRO A 180 -1.28 25.59 -38.31
N THR A 181 -1.18 26.90 -38.15
CA THR A 181 -2.01 27.87 -38.89
C THR A 181 -1.27 28.35 -40.11
N LEU A 182 -1.92 28.26 -41.28
CA LEU A 182 -1.38 28.84 -42.49
C LEU A 182 -1.89 30.28 -42.64
N THR A 183 -1.02 31.17 -43.11
CA THR A 183 -1.44 32.53 -43.52
C THR A 183 -2.07 32.46 -44.92
N PRO A 184 -3.03 33.35 -45.25
CA PRO A 184 -3.57 33.43 -46.57
C PRO A 184 -2.48 33.67 -47.63
N ILE A 185 -2.65 33.06 -48.80
CA ILE A 185 -1.78 33.32 -49.94
C ILE A 185 -2.07 34.74 -50.45
N SER A 186 -1.06 35.61 -50.46
CA SER A 186 -1.16 36.94 -51.07
C SER A 186 -0.58 36.91 -52.49
N HIS A 187 -1.27 37.56 -53.41
CA HIS A 187 -0.78 37.81 -54.79
C HIS A 187 -0.40 39.29 -54.86
N ASN A 188 0.84 39.58 -55.30
CA ASN A 188 1.32 40.92 -55.59
C ASN A 188 1.12 41.20 -57.13
#